data_31aeed2a4682c9c1a61d3a26c540d6be
#
_entry.id   31aeed2a4682c9c1a61d3a26c540d6be
#
_cell.length_a   1.000
_cell.length_b   1.000
_cell.length_c   1.000
_cell.angle_alpha   90.00
_cell.angle_beta   90.00
_cell.angle_gamma   90.00
#
_symmetry.space_group_name_H-M   'P 1'
#
loop_
_entity.id
_entity.type
_entity.pdbx_description
1 polymer ?
#
loop_
_entity_poly.entity_id
_entity_poly.type
_entity_poly.pdbx_seq_one_letter_code
_entity_poly.pdbx_strand_id
1 'polypeptide(L)'
;MTHLTFLVLAMLWVTPAFAQLVGPNQVGVTMGHVHLAVKDVDAQKHFWISVMGGTLVKNGPLELIQFPGVFIMLRQAEPSAPPAGSIVDHFGFVVKDMPAALARWKAANIATEPTENPNEVYVLAPDGIRLEVYGEPALPTAVSMNHIHFRPVDIPAIKAWYVKAFGANPGRRPCVACLSRPSMIEADDLPGVNLSFSPGTAPPLPTRGRSLDHIGFEVKNLDAFVSSLEANGIRIDAPVRQIPGTRLKIAFLTDPWGTYIELTEGLAPE
;
A
#
# COMPACT_ATOMS: atom_id res chain seq x y z
N MET A 1 65.18 10.76 -11.67
CA MET A 1 64.02 10.08 -12.26
C MET A 1 62.95 10.03 -11.19
N THR A 2 62.02 10.96 -11.20
CA THR A 2 60.96 11.12 -10.18
C THR A 2 59.69 10.46 -10.73
N HIS A 3 59.27 9.34 -10.14
CA HIS A 3 58.03 8.65 -10.49
C HIS A 3 56.85 9.38 -9.85
N LEU A 4 56.01 9.98 -10.68
CA LEU A 4 54.73 10.61 -10.30
C LEU A 4 53.66 9.49 -10.27
N THR A 5 53.22 9.10 -9.09
CA THR A 5 52.12 8.12 -8.92
C THR A 5 50.79 8.88 -8.98
N PHE A 6 50.01 8.69 -10.03
CA PHE A 6 48.64 9.20 -10.14
C PHE A 6 47.71 8.34 -9.30
N LEU A 7 47.14 8.90 -8.24
CA LEU A 7 46.04 8.30 -7.49
C LEU A 7 44.74 8.55 -8.23
N VAL A 8 44.17 7.53 -8.86
CA VAL A 8 42.83 7.59 -9.48
C VAL A 8 41.81 7.42 -8.35
N LEU A 9 41.15 8.50 -7.96
CA LEU A 9 40.03 8.48 -7.03
C LEU A 9 38.79 8.00 -7.80
N ALA A 10 38.39 6.75 -7.61
CA ALA A 10 37.14 6.23 -8.13
C ALA A 10 36.00 6.84 -7.31
N MET A 11 35.30 7.83 -7.88
CA MET A 11 34.00 8.30 -7.35
C MET A 11 32.99 7.18 -7.51
N LEU A 12 32.68 6.51 -6.40
CA LEU A 12 31.50 5.65 -6.31
C LEU A 12 30.27 6.52 -6.38
N TRP A 13 29.61 6.55 -7.53
CA TRP A 13 28.29 7.11 -7.68
C TRP A 13 27.32 6.21 -6.88
N VAL A 14 26.99 6.63 -5.67
CA VAL A 14 25.85 6.05 -4.93
C VAL A 14 24.61 6.58 -5.63
N THR A 15 24.09 5.81 -6.59
CA THR A 15 22.75 6.05 -7.09
C THR A 15 21.80 5.93 -5.90
N PRO A 16 20.94 6.92 -5.60
CA PRO A 16 19.92 6.73 -4.59
C PRO A 16 19.13 5.47 -4.99
N ALA A 17 19.12 4.48 -4.11
CA ALA A 17 18.23 3.34 -4.25
C ALA A 17 16.82 3.91 -4.14
N PHE A 18 16.23 4.29 -5.28
CA PHE A 18 14.80 4.61 -5.33
C PHE A 18 14.10 3.39 -4.77
N ALA A 19 13.21 3.61 -3.81
CA ALA A 19 12.49 2.56 -3.14
C ALA A 19 11.69 1.76 -4.17
N GLN A 20 12.26 0.65 -4.63
CA GLN A 20 11.61 -0.29 -5.51
C GLN A 20 10.55 -1.06 -4.73
N LEU A 21 9.56 -1.60 -5.45
CA LEU A 21 8.67 -2.60 -4.86
C LEU A 21 9.51 -3.77 -4.32
N VAL A 22 9.04 -4.39 -3.27
CA VAL A 22 9.70 -5.58 -2.70
C VAL A 22 9.64 -6.71 -3.73
N GLY A 23 10.69 -7.53 -3.79
CA GLY A 23 10.71 -8.68 -4.70
C GLY A 23 9.52 -9.62 -4.45
N PRO A 24 8.90 -10.20 -5.51
CA PRO A 24 7.69 -10.99 -5.38
C PRO A 24 7.92 -12.31 -4.65
N ASN A 25 6.85 -12.89 -4.09
CA ASN A 25 6.85 -14.23 -3.50
C ASN A 25 6.97 -15.33 -4.57
N GLN A 26 6.85 -16.60 -4.13
CA GLN A 26 7.02 -17.77 -5.02
C GLN A 26 5.98 -17.86 -6.14
N VAL A 27 4.77 -17.31 -5.93
CA VAL A 27 3.72 -17.24 -6.97
C VAL A 27 3.82 -15.97 -7.82
N GLY A 28 4.85 -15.16 -7.60
CA GLY A 28 5.16 -13.98 -8.41
C GLY A 28 4.42 -12.71 -8.00
N VAL A 29 3.94 -12.58 -6.76
CA VAL A 29 3.11 -11.47 -6.26
C VAL A 29 3.85 -10.63 -5.23
N THR A 30 3.69 -9.31 -5.31
CA THR A 30 4.12 -8.34 -4.29
C THR A 30 3.10 -7.20 -4.18
N MET A 31 3.17 -6.42 -3.11
CA MET A 31 2.40 -5.17 -3.03
C MET A 31 2.77 -4.24 -4.18
N GLY A 32 1.77 -3.66 -4.82
CA GLY A 32 1.94 -2.71 -5.92
C GLY A 32 1.52 -1.30 -5.51
N HIS A 33 0.21 -1.10 -5.32
CA HIS A 33 -0.31 0.24 -5.08
C HIS A 33 -1.61 0.26 -4.27
N VAL A 34 -1.95 1.45 -3.78
CA VAL A 34 -3.29 1.80 -3.32
C VAL A 34 -3.84 2.85 -4.27
N HIS A 35 -5.01 2.62 -4.83
CA HIS A 35 -5.66 3.55 -5.75
C HIS A 35 -6.80 4.31 -5.06
N LEU A 36 -6.69 5.63 -5.10
CA LEU A 36 -7.61 6.54 -4.45
C LEU A 36 -8.45 7.29 -5.48
N ALA A 37 -9.76 7.25 -5.32
CA ALA A 37 -10.70 8.12 -6.01
C ALA A 37 -10.88 9.38 -5.15
N VAL A 38 -10.54 10.55 -5.69
CA VAL A 38 -10.39 11.78 -4.89
C VAL A 38 -11.04 12.97 -5.58
N LYS A 39 -11.57 13.91 -4.79
CA LYS A 39 -12.22 15.11 -5.31
C LYS A 39 -11.22 16.13 -5.84
N ASP A 40 -10.10 16.27 -5.14
CA ASP A 40 -9.05 17.23 -5.45
C ASP A 40 -7.68 16.51 -5.49
N VAL A 41 -7.20 16.27 -6.71
CA VAL A 41 -5.91 15.59 -6.94
C VAL A 41 -4.73 16.42 -6.43
N ASP A 42 -4.78 17.75 -6.52
CA ASP A 42 -3.66 18.60 -6.09
C ASP A 42 -3.57 18.67 -4.56
N ALA A 43 -4.70 18.74 -3.85
CA ALA A 43 -4.75 18.63 -2.41
C ALA A 43 -4.20 17.26 -1.93
N GLN A 44 -4.56 16.18 -2.60
CA GLN A 44 -4.04 14.85 -2.30
C GLN A 44 -2.54 14.74 -2.61
N LYS A 45 -2.06 15.25 -3.75
CA LYS A 45 -0.61 15.30 -4.05
C LYS A 45 0.14 16.06 -2.97
N HIS A 46 -0.37 17.23 -2.55
CA HIS A 46 0.23 17.96 -1.45
C HIS A 46 0.31 17.12 -0.18
N PHE A 47 -0.76 16.45 0.20
CA PHE A 47 -0.79 15.57 1.36
C PHE A 47 0.24 14.43 1.24
N TRP A 48 0.20 13.66 0.17
CA TRP A 48 1.05 12.48 0.03
C TRP A 48 2.54 12.83 -0.13
N ILE A 49 2.87 13.92 -0.84
CA ILE A 49 4.25 14.31 -1.11
C ILE A 49 4.80 15.16 0.04
N SER A 50 4.16 16.29 0.35
CA SER A 50 4.73 17.27 1.30
C SER A 50 4.50 16.88 2.75
N VAL A 51 3.37 16.25 3.08
CA VAL A 51 3.01 15.89 4.46
C VAL A 51 3.50 14.48 4.81
N MET A 52 3.24 13.48 3.95
CA MET A 52 3.61 12.09 4.20
C MET A 52 5.02 11.73 3.73
N GLY A 53 5.62 12.50 2.81
CA GLY A 53 7.01 12.32 2.38
C GLY A 53 7.17 11.35 1.20
N GLY A 54 6.14 11.16 0.40
CA GLY A 54 6.21 10.41 -0.86
C GLY A 54 6.94 11.17 -1.95
N THR A 55 7.38 10.46 -2.98
CA THR A 55 8.07 11.03 -4.14
C THR A 55 7.21 10.87 -5.40
N LEU A 56 6.98 11.97 -6.12
CA LEU A 56 6.29 11.91 -7.41
C LEU A 56 7.21 11.28 -8.46
N VAL A 57 6.74 10.21 -9.10
CA VAL A 57 7.42 9.53 -10.20
C VAL A 57 6.46 9.34 -11.38
N LYS A 58 6.99 9.02 -12.56
CA LYS A 58 6.18 8.81 -13.77
C LYS A 58 6.46 7.45 -14.39
N ASN A 59 5.40 6.79 -14.84
CA ASN A 59 5.47 5.62 -15.72
C ASN A 59 4.70 5.96 -17.00
N GLY A 60 5.42 6.38 -18.03
CA GLY A 60 4.80 7.00 -19.22
C GLY A 60 3.96 8.23 -18.86
N PRO A 61 2.66 8.27 -19.23
CA PRO A 61 1.76 9.37 -18.87
C PRO A 61 1.23 9.30 -17.43
N LEU A 62 1.44 8.20 -16.72
CA LEU A 62 0.91 7.99 -15.37
C LEU A 62 1.80 8.67 -14.33
N GLU A 63 1.16 9.37 -13.41
CA GLU A 63 1.80 9.93 -12.22
C GLU A 63 1.53 9.02 -11.02
N LEU A 64 2.60 8.64 -10.33
CA LEU A 64 2.57 7.75 -9.16
C LEU A 64 3.27 8.45 -8.01
N ILE A 65 2.75 8.30 -6.79
CA ILE A 65 3.43 8.80 -5.60
C ILE A 65 4.08 7.59 -4.92
N GLN A 66 5.39 7.54 -4.96
CA GLN A 66 6.20 6.42 -4.51
C GLN A 66 6.53 6.53 -3.02
N PHE A 67 6.32 5.43 -2.32
CA PHE A 67 6.85 5.13 -1.00
C PHE A 67 7.62 3.80 -1.05
N PRO A 68 8.52 3.52 -0.10
CA PRO A 68 9.09 2.19 0.04
C PRO A 68 7.99 1.13 0.12
N GLY A 69 8.00 0.21 -0.85
CA GLY A 69 7.08 -0.92 -0.92
C GLY A 69 5.71 -0.67 -1.55
N VAL A 70 5.35 0.58 -1.90
CA VAL A 70 4.01 0.88 -2.46
C VAL A 70 4.00 2.14 -3.30
N PHE A 71 3.08 2.20 -4.29
CA PHE A 71 2.68 3.44 -4.94
C PHE A 71 1.28 3.87 -4.47
N ILE A 72 1.06 5.17 -4.32
CA ILE A 72 -0.27 5.75 -4.22
C ILE A 72 -0.64 6.32 -5.58
N MET A 73 -1.75 5.87 -6.11
CA MET A 73 -2.31 6.34 -7.38
C MET A 73 -3.56 7.17 -7.12
N LEU A 74 -3.70 8.28 -7.82
CA LEU A 74 -4.81 9.21 -7.64
C LEU A 74 -5.63 9.31 -8.92
N ARG A 75 -6.94 9.21 -8.79
CA ARG A 75 -7.89 9.45 -9.88
C ARG A 75 -8.92 10.47 -9.43
N GLN A 76 -9.06 11.56 -10.17
CA GLN A 76 -10.11 12.53 -9.89
C GLN A 76 -11.49 11.92 -10.12
N ALA A 77 -12.32 11.94 -9.08
CA ALA A 77 -13.69 11.45 -9.10
C ALA A 77 -14.44 11.98 -7.87
N GLU A 78 -15.77 11.84 -7.89
CA GLU A 78 -16.60 11.99 -6.69
C GLU A 78 -16.74 10.61 -6.02
N PRO A 79 -16.00 10.33 -4.93
CA PRO A 79 -16.14 9.07 -4.23
C PRO A 79 -17.51 8.95 -3.56
N SER A 80 -18.11 7.77 -3.62
CA SER A 80 -19.43 7.50 -3.03
C SER A 80 -19.44 7.60 -1.50
N ALA A 81 -18.28 7.34 -0.87
CA ALA A 81 -18.09 7.40 0.58
C ALA A 81 -16.58 7.28 0.93
N PRO A 82 -16.17 7.59 2.18
CA PRO A 82 -14.85 7.24 2.69
C PRO A 82 -14.69 5.71 2.82
N PRO A 83 -13.46 5.21 3.13
CA PRO A 83 -13.20 3.78 3.29
C PRO A 83 -13.99 3.13 4.43
N ALA A 84 -14.26 3.86 5.49
CA ALA A 84 -14.96 3.38 6.68
C ALA A 84 -16.26 2.63 6.33
N GLY A 85 -16.44 1.45 6.91
CA GLY A 85 -17.57 0.56 6.65
C GLY A 85 -17.44 -0.30 5.39
N SER A 86 -16.37 -0.16 4.59
CA SER A 86 -16.03 -1.12 3.56
C SER A 86 -15.19 -2.26 4.12
N ILE A 87 -14.95 -3.28 3.28
CA ILE A 87 -14.08 -4.40 3.65
C ILE A 87 -12.66 -3.96 3.98
N VAL A 88 -12.13 -2.93 3.31
CA VAL A 88 -10.85 -2.29 3.65
C VAL A 88 -11.15 -1.00 4.41
N ASP A 89 -10.95 -1.05 5.73
CA ASP A 89 -11.25 0.07 6.64
C ASP A 89 -10.23 1.21 6.50
N HIS A 90 -8.94 0.85 6.49
CA HIS A 90 -7.82 1.77 6.34
C HIS A 90 -6.56 1.03 5.87
N PHE A 91 -5.51 1.78 5.66
CA PHE A 91 -4.17 1.25 5.47
C PHE A 91 -3.17 2.03 6.32
N GLY A 92 -1.98 1.46 6.53
CA GLY A 92 -1.04 2.00 7.51
C GLY A 92 0.37 2.17 6.99
N PHE A 93 1.06 3.11 7.62
CA PHE A 93 2.47 3.39 7.42
C PHE A 93 3.24 3.29 8.73
N VAL A 94 4.54 3.05 8.63
CA VAL A 94 5.49 3.25 9.71
C VAL A 94 6.36 4.46 9.39
N VAL A 95 6.71 5.23 10.42
CA VAL A 95 7.65 6.36 10.31
C VAL A 95 8.82 6.14 11.26
N LYS A 96 10.01 6.52 10.83
CA LYS A 96 11.22 6.34 11.65
C LYS A 96 11.22 7.22 12.91
N ASP A 97 10.72 8.44 12.80
CA ASP A 97 10.70 9.45 13.85
C ASP A 97 9.28 9.98 14.04
N MET A 98 8.54 9.37 14.97
CA MET A 98 7.16 9.74 15.27
C MET A 98 7.02 11.15 15.82
N PRO A 99 7.85 11.63 16.77
CA PRO A 99 7.83 13.02 17.23
C PRO A 99 8.00 14.04 16.09
N ALA A 100 8.95 13.82 15.19
CA ALA A 100 9.16 14.70 14.04
C ALA A 100 7.97 14.65 13.05
N ALA A 101 7.38 13.47 12.84
CA ALA A 101 6.19 13.31 12.00
C ALA A 101 4.99 14.08 12.58
N LEU A 102 4.71 13.91 13.87
CA LEU A 102 3.64 14.65 14.58
C LEU A 102 3.83 16.16 14.51
N ALA A 103 5.05 16.65 14.70
CA ALA A 103 5.36 18.08 14.60
C ALA A 103 5.09 18.62 13.18
N ARG A 104 5.48 17.86 12.14
CA ARG A 104 5.24 18.20 10.73
C ARG A 104 3.74 18.25 10.41
N TRP A 105 2.99 17.23 10.81
CA TRP A 105 1.53 17.17 10.58
C TRP A 105 0.79 18.29 11.28
N LYS A 106 1.16 18.60 12.53
CA LYS A 106 0.63 19.75 13.27
C LYS A 106 0.92 21.08 12.55
N ALA A 107 2.14 21.27 12.08
CA ALA A 107 2.52 22.48 11.32
C ALA A 107 1.75 22.61 10.00
N ALA A 108 1.38 21.50 9.37
CA ALA A 108 0.57 21.45 8.17
C ALA A 108 -0.96 21.47 8.44
N ASN A 109 -1.39 21.66 9.69
CA ASN A 109 -2.80 21.61 10.12
C ASN A 109 -3.52 20.29 9.74
N ILE A 110 -2.79 19.19 9.72
CA ILE A 110 -3.37 17.86 9.49
C ILE A 110 -3.96 17.34 10.81
N ALA A 111 -5.23 16.95 10.75
CA ALA A 111 -5.91 16.37 11.89
C ALA A 111 -5.40 14.95 12.17
N THR A 112 -5.22 14.62 13.44
CA THR A 112 -4.84 13.29 13.92
C THR A 112 -5.77 12.84 15.03
N GLU A 113 -6.04 11.54 15.10
CA GLU A 113 -6.79 10.90 16.19
C GLU A 113 -5.80 10.05 17.00
N PRO A 114 -5.63 10.31 18.31
CA PRO A 114 -4.73 9.53 19.14
C PRO A 114 -5.28 8.12 19.39
N THR A 115 -4.37 7.17 19.63
CA THR A 115 -4.68 5.84 20.17
C THR A 115 -4.27 5.76 21.64
N GLU A 116 -4.39 4.58 22.26
CA GLU A 116 -3.83 4.35 23.61
C GLU A 116 -2.29 4.44 23.59
N ASN A 117 -1.67 4.17 22.46
CA ASN A 117 -0.22 4.21 22.30
C ASN A 117 0.22 5.60 21.79
N PRO A 118 0.98 6.40 22.57
CA PRO A 118 1.45 7.71 22.12
C PRO A 118 2.40 7.61 20.92
N ASN A 119 2.93 6.43 20.60
CA ASN A 119 3.73 6.15 19.39
C ASN A 119 2.89 5.74 18.18
N GLU A 120 1.56 5.91 18.25
CA GLU A 120 0.63 5.58 17.16
C GLU A 120 -0.51 6.60 17.11
N VAL A 121 -0.88 7.00 15.90
CA VAL A 121 -2.05 7.86 15.64
C VAL A 121 -2.73 7.46 14.35
N TYR A 122 -4.00 7.84 14.21
CA TYR A 122 -4.63 7.92 12.89
C TYR A 122 -4.42 9.31 12.31
N VAL A 123 -3.92 9.38 11.09
CA VAL A 123 -3.77 10.62 10.30
C VAL A 123 -4.95 10.71 9.36
N LEU A 124 -5.63 11.86 9.37
CA LEU A 124 -6.81 12.09 8.54
C LEU A 124 -6.41 12.82 7.25
N ALA A 125 -6.35 12.06 6.16
CA ALA A 125 -6.12 12.59 4.82
C ALA A 125 -7.42 13.18 4.23
N PRO A 126 -7.34 14.00 3.15
CA PRO A 126 -8.54 14.46 2.44
C PRO A 126 -9.43 13.29 1.98
N ASP A 127 -10.69 13.58 1.64
CA ASP A 127 -11.71 12.61 1.22
C ASP A 127 -12.06 11.53 2.27
N GLY A 128 -11.80 11.80 3.55
CA GLY A 128 -12.10 10.91 4.66
C GLY A 128 -11.22 9.66 4.70
N ILE A 129 -10.07 9.68 4.03
CA ILE A 129 -9.09 8.60 4.09
C ILE A 129 -8.39 8.64 5.45
N ARG A 130 -8.35 7.50 6.13
CA ARG A 130 -7.75 7.33 7.44
C ARG A 130 -6.50 6.44 7.32
N LEU A 131 -5.39 6.91 7.86
CA LEU A 131 -4.12 6.19 7.87
C LEU A 131 -3.73 5.86 9.30
N GLU A 132 -3.49 4.59 9.59
CA GLU A 132 -2.83 4.18 10.84
C GLU A 132 -1.32 4.40 10.70
N VAL A 133 -0.72 5.21 11.59
CA VAL A 133 0.73 5.48 11.51
C VAL A 133 1.35 5.30 12.89
N TYR A 134 2.42 4.51 12.96
CA TYR A 134 3.19 4.35 14.17
C TYR A 134 4.70 4.49 13.94
N GLY A 135 5.43 4.78 15.02
CA GLY A 135 6.86 4.97 15.01
C GLY A 135 7.64 3.64 15.08
N GLU A 136 8.64 3.49 14.19
CA GLU A 136 9.58 2.37 14.18
C GLU A 136 11.01 2.93 14.01
N PRO A 137 11.74 3.21 15.12
CA PRO A 137 13.06 3.84 15.05
C PRO A 137 14.10 3.03 14.26
N ALA A 138 13.93 1.72 14.16
CA ALA A 138 14.81 0.83 13.39
C ALA A 138 14.54 0.86 11.87
N LEU A 139 13.50 1.57 11.43
CA LEU A 139 13.15 1.66 10.00
C LEU A 139 14.33 2.21 9.19
N PRO A 140 14.75 1.55 8.08
CA PRO A 140 15.87 2.01 7.25
C PRO A 140 15.55 3.28 6.47
N THR A 141 14.26 3.55 6.21
CA THR A 141 13.72 4.71 5.48
C THR A 141 13.02 5.67 6.42
N ALA A 142 12.70 6.88 6.00
CA ALA A 142 11.96 7.83 6.82
C ALA A 142 10.50 7.42 7.04
N VAL A 143 9.91 6.76 6.04
CA VAL A 143 8.52 6.26 6.02
C VAL A 143 8.47 5.02 5.14
N SER A 144 7.55 4.09 5.43
CA SER A 144 7.30 2.90 4.60
C SER A 144 5.85 2.45 4.76
N MET A 145 5.31 1.81 3.72
CA MET A 145 4.06 1.04 3.83
C MET A 145 4.21 -0.04 4.88
N ASN A 146 3.13 -0.30 5.62
CA ASN A 146 3.10 -1.35 6.63
C ASN A 146 1.98 -2.37 6.38
N HIS A 147 0.71 -1.93 6.37
CA HIS A 147 -0.40 -2.87 6.28
C HIS A 147 -1.62 -2.31 5.55
N ILE A 148 -2.50 -3.22 5.17
CA ILE A 148 -3.89 -2.96 4.78
C ILE A 148 -4.79 -3.63 5.80
N HIS A 149 -5.77 -2.91 6.36
CA HIS A 149 -6.61 -3.40 7.44
C HIS A 149 -8.02 -3.73 6.94
N PHE A 150 -8.37 -5.00 7.05
CA PHE A 150 -9.66 -5.56 6.64
C PHE A 150 -10.59 -5.76 7.83
N ARG A 151 -11.91 -5.64 7.58
CA ARG A 151 -12.98 -5.84 8.57
C ARG A 151 -13.98 -6.93 8.12
N PRO A 152 -13.53 -8.16 7.88
CA PRO A 152 -14.42 -9.25 7.51
C PRO A 152 -15.24 -9.74 8.71
N VAL A 153 -16.40 -10.37 8.45
CA VAL A 153 -17.13 -11.12 9.48
C VAL A 153 -16.57 -12.52 9.70
N ASP A 154 -15.89 -13.09 8.71
CA ASP A 154 -15.24 -14.41 8.74
C ASP A 154 -13.74 -14.26 8.40
N ILE A 155 -12.93 -14.12 9.43
CA ILE A 155 -11.47 -13.95 9.29
C ILE A 155 -10.81 -15.23 8.74
N PRO A 156 -11.09 -16.45 9.22
CA PRO A 156 -10.51 -17.67 8.66
C PRO A 156 -10.74 -17.80 7.15
N ALA A 157 -11.94 -17.49 6.68
CA ALA A 157 -12.28 -17.61 5.26
C ALA A 157 -11.50 -16.63 4.37
N ILE A 158 -11.41 -15.35 4.78
CA ILE A 158 -10.67 -14.34 3.99
C ILE A 158 -9.17 -14.65 3.97
N LYS A 159 -8.57 -15.05 5.10
CA LYS A 159 -7.17 -15.49 5.17
C LYS A 159 -6.90 -16.65 4.21
N ALA A 160 -7.71 -17.69 4.27
CA ALA A 160 -7.57 -18.86 3.39
C ALA A 160 -7.66 -18.48 1.90
N TRP A 161 -8.50 -17.49 1.57
CA TRP A 161 -8.64 -17.01 0.20
C TRP A 161 -7.38 -16.26 -0.27
N TYR A 162 -6.82 -15.33 0.53
CA TYR A 162 -5.59 -14.61 0.16
C TYR A 162 -4.37 -15.54 0.09
N VAL A 163 -4.30 -16.56 0.96
CA VAL A 163 -3.29 -17.64 0.85
C VAL A 163 -3.42 -18.39 -0.48
N LYS A 164 -4.64 -18.80 -0.84
CA LYS A 164 -4.91 -19.55 -2.08
C LYS A 164 -4.69 -18.70 -3.32
N ALA A 165 -5.16 -17.46 -3.33
CA ALA A 165 -5.15 -16.59 -4.51
C ALA A 165 -3.77 -15.97 -4.77
N PHE A 166 -3.10 -15.50 -3.72
CA PHE A 166 -1.89 -14.68 -3.81
C PHE A 166 -0.65 -15.29 -3.15
N GLY A 167 -0.78 -16.48 -2.58
CA GLY A 167 0.33 -17.11 -1.86
C GLY A 167 0.76 -16.32 -0.62
N ALA A 168 -0.20 -15.67 0.05
CA ALA A 168 0.05 -14.96 1.29
C ALA A 168 0.49 -15.94 2.39
N ASN A 169 1.40 -15.51 3.27
CA ASN A 169 1.91 -16.32 4.37
C ASN A 169 1.07 -16.03 5.62
N PRO A 170 0.28 -17.00 6.13
CA PRO A 170 -0.60 -16.76 7.26
C PRO A 170 0.18 -16.56 8.56
N GLY A 171 -0.26 -15.61 9.37
CA GLY A 171 0.38 -15.25 10.61
C GLY A 171 -0.49 -14.42 11.54
N ARG A 172 0.17 -13.71 12.44
CA ARG A 172 -0.42 -12.75 13.39
C ARG A 172 0.59 -11.65 13.67
N ARG A 173 0.11 -10.43 13.94
CA ARG A 173 0.96 -9.32 14.37
C ARG A 173 0.50 -8.75 15.72
N PRO A 174 1.41 -8.10 16.52
CA PRO A 174 0.99 -7.36 17.70
C PRO A 174 0.05 -6.21 17.34
N CYS A 175 -0.96 -5.97 18.19
CA CYS A 175 -1.76 -4.76 18.14
C CYS A 175 -0.94 -3.61 18.77
N VAL A 176 -0.41 -2.70 17.96
CA VAL A 176 0.43 -1.58 18.44
C VAL A 176 -0.37 -0.63 19.31
N ALA A 177 -1.64 -0.36 18.97
CA ALA A 177 -2.56 0.49 19.73
C ALA A 177 -2.96 -0.08 21.12
N CYS A 178 -2.92 -1.42 21.28
CA CYS A 178 -3.58 -2.11 22.42
C CYS A 178 -2.68 -2.18 23.67
N LEU A 179 -2.28 -1.05 24.24
CA LEU A 179 -1.39 -1.03 25.41
C LEU A 179 -2.05 -1.56 26.68
N SER A 180 -3.31 -1.17 26.94
CA SER A 180 -4.04 -1.60 28.14
C SER A 180 -4.44 -3.08 28.12
N ARG A 181 -4.61 -3.66 26.92
CA ARG A 181 -4.95 -5.06 26.68
C ARG A 181 -4.14 -5.62 25.52
N PRO A 182 -2.85 -5.94 25.74
CA PRO A 182 -2.01 -6.48 24.67
C PRO A 182 -2.66 -7.68 23.97
N SER A 183 -2.77 -7.61 22.66
CA SER A 183 -3.41 -8.64 21.84
C SER A 183 -2.69 -8.83 20.52
N MET A 184 -3.02 -9.93 19.85
CA MET A 184 -2.53 -10.23 18.50
C MET A 184 -3.67 -10.00 17.50
N ILE A 185 -3.35 -9.39 16.37
CA ILE A 185 -4.24 -9.22 15.23
C ILE A 185 -3.95 -10.37 14.25
N GLU A 186 -4.98 -11.01 13.73
CA GLU A 186 -4.84 -11.99 12.65
C GLU A 186 -4.30 -11.29 11.41
N ALA A 187 -3.34 -11.92 10.74
CA ALA A 187 -2.65 -11.31 9.61
C ALA A 187 -2.15 -12.35 8.62
N ASP A 188 -1.99 -11.94 7.37
CA ASP A 188 -1.27 -12.68 6.35
C ASP A 188 -0.22 -11.73 5.72
N ASP A 189 0.98 -12.25 5.47
CA ASP A 189 2.06 -11.46 4.90
C ASP A 189 2.19 -11.69 3.39
N LEU A 190 2.23 -10.60 2.65
CA LEU A 190 2.72 -10.55 1.29
C LEU A 190 3.98 -9.67 1.23
N PRO A 191 4.90 -9.89 0.28
CA PRO A 191 6.03 -9.00 0.11
C PRO A 191 5.56 -7.54 0.00
N GLY A 192 6.10 -6.66 0.83
CA GLY A 192 5.78 -5.24 0.87
C GLY A 192 4.53 -4.83 1.67
N VAL A 193 3.73 -5.77 2.18
CA VAL A 193 2.52 -5.43 2.95
C VAL A 193 2.09 -6.56 3.89
N ASN A 194 1.58 -6.20 5.06
CA ASN A 194 0.83 -7.09 5.94
C ASN A 194 -0.68 -6.88 5.68
N LEU A 195 -1.42 -7.95 5.45
CA LEU A 195 -2.87 -7.95 5.38
C LEU A 195 -3.40 -8.23 6.79
N SER A 196 -3.86 -7.20 7.49
CA SER A 196 -4.35 -7.30 8.87
C SER A 196 -5.86 -7.48 8.90
N PHE A 197 -6.36 -8.35 9.76
CA PHE A 197 -7.77 -8.69 9.85
C PHE A 197 -8.30 -8.51 11.27
N SER A 198 -9.29 -7.65 11.42
CA SER A 198 -10.06 -7.50 12.67
C SER A 198 -11.53 -7.76 12.42
N PRO A 199 -12.28 -8.30 13.41
CA PRO A 199 -13.68 -8.64 13.21
C PRO A 199 -14.53 -7.44 12.78
N GLY A 200 -15.27 -7.59 11.70
CA GLY A 200 -16.38 -6.71 11.34
C GLY A 200 -17.64 -7.05 12.12
N THR A 201 -18.46 -6.06 12.41
CA THR A 201 -19.72 -6.24 13.15
C THR A 201 -20.92 -6.49 12.24
N ALA A 202 -20.76 -6.27 10.94
CA ALA A 202 -21.76 -6.48 9.89
C ALA A 202 -21.07 -6.88 8.59
N PRO A 203 -21.79 -7.45 7.61
CA PRO A 203 -21.26 -7.68 6.27
C PRO A 203 -20.68 -6.38 5.70
N PRO A 204 -19.41 -6.37 5.26
CA PRO A 204 -18.77 -5.16 4.79
C PRO A 204 -19.31 -4.72 3.42
N LEU A 205 -19.21 -3.42 3.15
CA LEU A 205 -19.50 -2.87 1.84
C LEU A 205 -18.27 -3.00 0.91
N PRO A 206 -18.45 -3.01 -0.41
CA PRO A 206 -17.33 -3.07 -1.35
C PRO A 206 -16.50 -1.79 -1.32
N THR A 207 -15.23 -1.91 -1.72
CA THR A 207 -14.31 -0.75 -1.82
C THR A 207 -14.57 0.08 -3.08
N ARG A 208 -14.96 -0.56 -4.18
CA ARG A 208 -15.10 0.06 -5.50
C ARG A 208 -16.01 1.29 -5.47
N GLY A 209 -15.52 2.42 -5.98
CA GLY A 209 -16.22 3.70 -6.02
C GLY A 209 -16.12 4.54 -4.75
N ARG A 210 -15.44 4.06 -3.69
CA ARG A 210 -15.13 4.83 -2.48
C ARG A 210 -13.81 5.59 -2.64
N SER A 211 -13.45 6.42 -1.66
CA SER A 211 -12.18 7.15 -1.71
C SER A 211 -10.95 6.23 -1.69
N LEU A 212 -10.98 5.08 -0.99
CA LEU A 212 -10.10 3.96 -1.27
C LEU A 212 -10.85 3.04 -2.24
N ASP A 213 -10.55 3.18 -3.54
CA ASP A 213 -11.28 2.48 -4.60
C ASP A 213 -10.82 1.02 -4.71
N HIS A 214 -9.53 0.80 -4.76
CA HIS A 214 -8.95 -0.53 -4.83
C HIS A 214 -7.51 -0.59 -4.30
N ILE A 215 -7.08 -1.82 -4.03
CA ILE A 215 -5.69 -2.17 -3.77
C ILE A 215 -5.11 -2.87 -4.99
N GLY A 216 -3.81 -2.71 -5.22
CA GLY A 216 -3.15 -3.31 -6.37
C GLY A 216 -1.98 -4.19 -5.97
N PHE A 217 -1.87 -5.34 -6.62
CA PHE A 217 -0.71 -6.21 -6.51
C PHE A 217 0.08 -6.24 -7.82
N GLU A 218 1.38 -6.03 -7.72
CA GLU A 218 2.28 -6.24 -8.85
C GLU A 218 2.57 -7.72 -9.00
N VAL A 219 2.52 -8.23 -10.22
CA VAL A 219 2.77 -9.63 -10.54
C VAL A 219 3.84 -9.77 -11.62
N LYS A 220 4.67 -10.81 -11.50
CA LYS A 220 5.80 -11.04 -12.39
C LYS A 220 5.41 -11.36 -13.85
N ASN A 221 4.24 -12.00 -14.03
CA ASN A 221 3.68 -12.37 -15.33
C ASN A 221 2.16 -12.39 -15.21
N LEU A 222 1.53 -11.31 -15.66
CA LEU A 222 0.09 -11.09 -15.45
C LEU A 222 -0.76 -12.09 -16.24
N ASP A 223 -0.38 -12.43 -17.48
CA ASP A 223 -1.16 -13.36 -18.30
C ASP A 223 -1.19 -14.77 -17.67
N ALA A 224 -0.02 -15.25 -17.23
CA ALA A 224 0.08 -16.55 -16.56
C ALA A 224 -0.64 -16.56 -15.19
N PHE A 225 -0.52 -15.46 -14.44
CA PHE A 225 -1.13 -15.35 -13.13
C PHE A 225 -2.67 -15.32 -13.21
N VAL A 226 -3.23 -14.54 -14.13
CA VAL A 226 -4.68 -14.51 -14.41
C VAL A 226 -5.19 -15.88 -14.81
N SER A 227 -4.49 -16.58 -15.74
CA SER A 227 -4.86 -17.95 -16.13
C SER A 227 -4.87 -18.92 -14.93
N SER A 228 -3.91 -18.76 -14.01
CA SER A 228 -3.85 -19.57 -12.78
C SER A 228 -5.03 -19.26 -11.82
N LEU A 229 -5.41 -18.00 -11.67
CA LEU A 229 -6.56 -17.61 -10.86
C LEU A 229 -7.85 -18.20 -11.41
N GLU A 230 -8.07 -18.11 -12.73
CA GLU A 230 -9.26 -18.68 -13.41
C GLU A 230 -9.31 -20.20 -13.28
N ALA A 231 -8.16 -20.90 -13.44
CA ALA A 231 -8.06 -22.35 -13.23
C ALA A 231 -8.40 -22.76 -11.77
N ASN A 232 -8.17 -21.86 -10.80
CA ASN A 232 -8.53 -22.03 -9.40
C ASN A 232 -9.97 -21.58 -9.07
N GLY A 233 -10.77 -21.22 -10.07
CA GLY A 233 -12.17 -20.81 -9.92
C GLY A 233 -12.35 -19.37 -9.45
N ILE A 234 -11.33 -18.53 -9.55
CA ILE A 234 -11.41 -17.10 -9.22
C ILE A 234 -11.78 -16.33 -10.50
N ARG A 235 -12.89 -15.60 -10.43
CA ARG A 235 -13.39 -14.83 -11.56
C ARG A 235 -12.60 -13.55 -11.75
N ILE A 236 -12.27 -13.24 -13.01
CA ILE A 236 -11.69 -11.96 -13.43
C ILE A 236 -12.81 -11.03 -13.89
N ASP A 237 -12.85 -9.81 -13.35
CA ASP A 237 -13.88 -8.81 -13.65
C ASP A 237 -13.55 -8.03 -14.93
N ALA A 238 -12.26 -7.74 -15.14
CA ALA A 238 -11.76 -7.14 -16.37
C ALA A 238 -10.49 -7.89 -16.82
N PRO A 239 -10.44 -8.39 -18.07
CA PRO A 239 -9.32 -9.17 -18.58
C PRO A 239 -8.04 -8.33 -18.72
N VAL A 240 -6.92 -9.03 -18.90
CA VAL A 240 -5.62 -8.39 -19.13
C VAL A 240 -5.69 -7.43 -20.31
N ARG A 241 -5.22 -6.21 -20.09
CA ARG A 241 -5.02 -5.19 -21.12
C ARG A 241 -3.79 -4.34 -20.82
N GLN A 242 -3.17 -3.84 -21.85
CA GLN A 242 -2.04 -2.91 -21.73
C GLN A 242 -2.55 -1.47 -21.66
N ILE A 243 -1.93 -0.64 -20.82
CA ILE A 243 -2.20 0.79 -20.77
C ILE A 243 -1.44 1.49 -21.90
N PRO A 244 -2.13 2.22 -22.79
CA PRO A 244 -1.51 2.89 -23.92
C PRO A 244 -0.36 3.82 -23.49
N GLY A 245 0.75 3.79 -24.22
CA GLY A 245 1.93 4.61 -23.94
C GLY A 245 2.79 4.14 -22.75
N THR A 246 2.50 2.95 -22.21
CA THR A 246 3.28 2.32 -21.14
C THR A 246 3.57 0.87 -21.46
N ARG A 247 4.41 0.22 -20.63
CA ARG A 247 4.53 -1.25 -20.60
C ARG A 247 3.59 -1.88 -19.56
N LEU A 248 2.85 -1.07 -18.83
CA LEU A 248 1.95 -1.51 -17.80
C LEU A 248 0.79 -2.31 -18.38
N LYS A 249 0.66 -3.57 -17.95
CA LYS A 249 -0.52 -4.39 -18.12
C LYS A 249 -1.32 -4.39 -16.83
N ILE A 250 -2.64 -4.44 -16.96
CA ILE A 250 -3.56 -4.49 -15.83
C ILE A 250 -4.67 -5.52 -16.06
N ALA A 251 -5.18 -6.07 -14.95
CA ALA A 251 -6.41 -6.85 -14.89
C ALA A 251 -7.12 -6.57 -13.57
N PHE A 252 -8.41 -6.86 -13.48
CA PHE A 252 -9.18 -6.63 -12.25
C PHE A 252 -9.97 -7.84 -11.82
N LEU A 253 -10.09 -8.00 -10.51
CA LEU A 253 -11.00 -8.95 -9.87
C LEU A 253 -11.59 -8.33 -8.61
N THR A 254 -12.65 -8.96 -8.09
CA THR A 254 -13.23 -8.62 -6.79
C THR A 254 -13.20 -9.87 -5.92
N ASP A 255 -12.67 -9.73 -4.69
CA ASP A 255 -12.70 -10.82 -3.74
C ASP A 255 -14.13 -11.11 -3.23
N PRO A 256 -14.41 -12.25 -2.57
CA PRO A 256 -15.75 -12.58 -2.09
C PRO A 256 -16.34 -11.59 -1.07
N TRP A 257 -15.55 -10.72 -0.48
CA TRP A 257 -15.97 -9.72 0.52
C TRP A 257 -16.15 -8.31 -0.06
N GLY A 258 -15.84 -8.12 -1.35
CA GLY A 258 -16.00 -6.84 -2.04
C GLY A 258 -14.76 -5.98 -2.12
N THR A 259 -13.57 -6.53 -1.83
CA THR A 259 -12.32 -5.83 -2.14
C THR A 259 -12.11 -5.82 -3.65
N TYR A 260 -12.11 -4.65 -4.25
CA TYR A 260 -11.72 -4.47 -5.64
C TYR A 260 -10.20 -4.51 -5.74
N ILE A 261 -9.66 -5.35 -6.60
CA ILE A 261 -8.22 -5.63 -6.69
C ILE A 261 -7.76 -5.43 -8.12
N GLU A 262 -6.74 -4.60 -8.31
CA GLU A 262 -6.01 -4.47 -9.57
C GLU A 262 -4.76 -5.35 -9.55
N LEU A 263 -4.55 -6.11 -10.59
CA LEU A 263 -3.30 -6.83 -10.85
C LEU A 263 -2.52 -6.03 -11.89
N THR A 264 -1.24 -5.81 -11.63
CA THR A 264 -0.37 -5.03 -12.52
C THR A 264 0.88 -5.82 -12.90
N GLU A 265 1.41 -5.58 -14.10
CA GLU A 265 2.74 -6.01 -14.55
C GLU A 265 3.42 -4.79 -15.19
N GLY A 266 4.57 -4.38 -14.66
CA GLY A 266 5.32 -3.22 -15.15
C GLY A 266 4.88 -1.88 -14.53
N LEU A 267 4.41 -1.89 -13.28
CA LEU A 267 3.96 -0.68 -12.57
C LEU A 267 5.14 0.24 -12.20
N ALA A 268 6.26 -0.32 -11.75
CA ALA A 268 7.42 0.48 -11.38
C ALA A 268 8.00 1.22 -12.61
N PRO A 269 8.37 2.51 -12.48
CA PRO A 269 9.15 3.22 -13.51
C PRO A 269 10.49 2.51 -13.81
N GLU A 270 10.99 2.69 -15.05
CA GLU A 270 12.32 2.21 -15.46
C GLU A 270 13.46 3.07 -14.89
#